data_9270bba5a7137ffe9177a7d5336f1335
#
_entry.id   9270bba5a7137ffe9177a7d5336f1335
#
_cell.length_a   1.000
_cell.length_b   1.000
_cell.length_c   1.000
_cell.angle_alpha   90.00
_cell.angle_beta   90.00
_cell.angle_gamma   90.00
#
_symmetry.space_group_name_H-M   'P 1'
#
loop_
_entity.id
_entity.type
_entity.pdbx_description
1 polymer ?
#
loop_
_entity_poly.entity_id
_entity_poly.type
_entity_poly.pdbx_seq_one_letter_code
_entity_poly.pdbx_strand_id
1 'polypeptide(L)'
;KKSFIRILSSKKPNYILKKYFDTLFYKKSSNKKFEYYVFSSPKNLRLVSQIELLKNPQLKVSFLNPRYLNMIKSSSKRPANYSKSITSDFRLNINLADTSEWKRIKGIGEKRAIDIINYKKALGGFIKVSQLNEVYSISDSLFNSFQQYLQIKDSSTVKININTCAKEELNKHPYVKWNIANAIINFREHHGTFNALEDLKKIHILNDDLYFIIVPYITINKSL
;
A
#
# COMPACT_ATOMS: atom_id res chain seq x y z
N LYS A 1 12.22 2.95 16.43
CA LYS A 1 12.17 2.72 17.89
C LYS A 1 11.03 1.76 18.18
N LYS A 2 11.34 0.62 18.79
CA LYS A 2 10.36 -0.42 19.16
C LYS A 2 9.68 -0.01 20.46
N SER A 3 8.38 -0.21 20.57
CA SER A 3 7.59 0.15 21.75
C SER A 3 7.03 -1.10 22.41
N PHE A 4 6.99 -1.10 23.71
CA PHE A 4 6.50 -2.20 24.52
C PHE A 4 5.08 -1.92 25.02
N ILE A 5 4.24 -2.93 24.95
CA ILE A 5 2.94 -2.94 25.59
C ILE A 5 2.93 -4.07 26.62
N ARG A 6 2.51 -3.77 27.82
CA ARG A 6 2.27 -4.74 28.88
C ARG A 6 0.78 -5.01 28.98
N ILE A 7 0.37 -6.26 28.83
CA ILE A 7 -1.01 -6.70 28.95
C ILE A 7 -1.11 -7.65 30.14
N LEU A 8 -1.97 -7.32 31.09
CA LEU A 8 -2.30 -8.17 32.22
C LEU A 8 -3.64 -8.87 31.97
N SER A 9 -3.67 -10.18 32.11
CA SER A 9 -4.88 -10.98 31.96
C SER A 9 -5.04 -11.98 33.11
N SER A 10 -6.27 -12.19 33.55
CA SER A 10 -6.62 -13.24 34.52
C SER A 10 -6.72 -14.61 33.85
N LYS A 11 -6.88 -14.69 32.53
CA LYS A 11 -6.92 -15.93 31.75
C LYS A 11 -5.80 -15.96 30.73
N LYS A 12 -5.34 -17.14 30.32
CA LYS A 12 -4.33 -17.32 29.28
C LYS A 12 -4.92 -16.96 27.91
N PRO A 13 -4.65 -15.80 27.33
CA PRO A 13 -5.25 -15.37 26.08
C PRO A 13 -4.44 -15.86 24.88
N ASN A 14 -4.54 -17.15 24.58
CA ASN A 14 -3.69 -17.76 23.53
C ASN A 14 -4.08 -17.37 22.11
N TYR A 15 -5.30 -16.92 21.91
CA TYR A 15 -5.89 -16.85 20.57
C TYR A 15 -6.03 -15.40 20.06
N ILE A 16 -6.57 -14.51 20.89
CA ILE A 16 -6.85 -13.13 20.46
C ILE A 16 -5.55 -12.33 20.24
N LEU A 17 -4.55 -12.50 21.11
CA LEU A 17 -3.32 -11.74 21.03
C LEU A 17 -2.42 -12.19 19.86
N LYS A 18 -2.42 -13.48 19.53
CA LYS A 18 -1.65 -14.00 18.38
C LYS A 18 -2.16 -13.48 17.03
N LYS A 19 -3.45 -13.14 16.95
CA LYS A 19 -4.06 -12.59 15.73
C LYS A 19 -3.54 -11.18 15.41
N TYR A 20 -3.12 -10.43 16.43
CA TYR A 20 -2.78 -9.01 16.28
C TYR A 20 -1.29 -8.70 16.45
N PHE A 21 -0.49 -9.65 16.93
CA PHE A 21 0.91 -9.42 17.26
C PHE A 21 1.81 -10.55 16.78
N ASP A 22 2.80 -10.20 16.00
CA ASP A 22 3.77 -11.17 15.44
C ASP A 22 4.70 -11.75 16.49
N THR A 23 4.97 -11.00 17.56
CA THR A 23 5.89 -11.42 18.63
C THR A 23 5.26 -11.16 19.98
N LEU A 24 4.95 -12.23 20.69
CA LEU A 24 4.34 -12.22 22.00
C LEU A 24 5.26 -12.93 23.00
N PHE A 25 5.78 -12.19 23.97
CA PHE A 25 6.47 -12.76 25.13
C PHE A 25 5.52 -12.80 26.31
N TYR A 26 5.44 -13.93 27.01
CA TYR A 26 4.64 -14.01 28.20
C TYR A 26 5.44 -14.45 29.42
N LYS A 27 5.09 -13.92 30.59
CA LYS A 27 5.61 -14.32 31.89
C LYS A 27 4.44 -14.62 32.80
N LYS A 28 4.46 -15.76 33.47
CA LYS A 28 3.48 -16.09 34.51
C LYS A 28 3.82 -15.30 35.77
N SER A 29 2.89 -14.46 36.22
CA SER A 29 3.04 -13.74 37.48
C SER A 29 2.59 -14.64 38.66
N SER A 30 3.17 -14.40 39.86
CA SER A 30 2.91 -15.17 41.09
C SER A 30 1.44 -15.16 41.55
N ASN A 31 0.61 -14.21 41.10
CA ASN A 31 -0.78 -14.02 41.51
C ASN A 31 -1.82 -14.55 40.51
N LYS A 32 -1.57 -15.68 39.87
CA LYS A 32 -2.47 -16.29 38.85
C LYS A 32 -2.81 -15.35 37.68
N LYS A 33 -2.09 -14.24 37.51
CA LYS A 33 -2.23 -13.31 36.38
C LYS A 33 -1.16 -13.59 35.35
N PHE A 34 -1.49 -13.41 34.08
CA PHE A 34 -0.57 -13.56 32.97
C PHE A 34 -0.13 -12.18 32.50
N GLU A 35 1.19 -11.99 32.41
CA GLU A 35 1.79 -10.76 31.87
C GLU A 35 2.30 -11.04 30.46
N TYR A 36 1.85 -10.25 29.52
CA TYR A 36 2.31 -10.30 28.14
C TYR A 36 3.05 -9.05 27.78
N TYR A 37 4.18 -9.21 27.16
CA TYR A 37 4.97 -8.13 26.61
C TYR A 37 4.93 -8.24 25.11
N VAL A 38 4.45 -7.20 24.46
CA VAL A 38 4.29 -7.16 23.03
C VAL A 38 5.23 -6.13 22.44
N PHE A 39 6.06 -6.59 21.51
CA PHE A 39 6.80 -5.70 20.63
C PHE A 39 5.92 -5.35 19.43
N SER A 40 5.70 -4.09 19.22
CA SER A 40 4.92 -3.67 18.07
C SER A 40 5.49 -2.42 17.42
N SER A 41 5.30 -2.33 16.10
CA SER A 41 5.55 -1.10 15.37
C SER A 41 4.51 -0.05 15.76
N PRO A 42 4.81 1.25 15.61
CA PRO A 42 3.83 2.32 15.85
C PRO A 42 2.52 2.17 15.04
N LYS A 43 2.55 1.46 13.92
CA LYS A 43 1.36 1.16 13.11
C LYS A 43 0.42 0.19 13.82
N ASN A 44 0.95 -0.86 14.41
CA ASN A 44 0.15 -1.86 15.13
C ASN A 44 -0.40 -1.32 16.46
N LEU A 45 0.26 -0.34 17.07
CA LEU A 45 -0.23 0.36 18.26
C LEU A 45 -1.52 1.16 17.98
N ARG A 46 -1.70 1.70 16.77
CA ARG A 46 -2.96 2.33 16.35
C ARG A 46 -4.09 1.33 16.21
N LEU A 47 -3.80 0.13 15.75
CA LEU A 47 -4.75 -0.98 15.69
C LEU A 47 -5.21 -1.41 17.09
N VAL A 48 -4.30 -1.49 18.06
CA VAL A 48 -4.65 -1.83 19.44
C VAL A 48 -5.62 -0.84 20.08
N SER A 49 -5.57 0.44 19.72
CA SER A 49 -6.52 1.45 20.21
C SER A 49 -7.94 1.31 19.64
N GLN A 50 -8.09 0.61 18.54
CA GLN A 50 -9.37 0.36 17.85
C GLN A 50 -9.96 -1.04 18.16
N ILE A 51 -9.18 -1.88 18.84
CA ILE A 51 -9.52 -3.30 19.03
C ILE A 51 -10.36 -3.51 20.29
N GLU A 52 -11.26 -4.48 20.21
CA GLU A 52 -12.05 -5.04 21.31
C GLU A 52 -11.24 -5.42 22.57
N LEU A 53 -9.90 -5.55 22.44
CA LEU A 53 -8.98 -5.78 23.55
C LEU A 53 -9.09 -4.72 24.66
N LEU A 54 -9.25 -3.45 24.29
CA LEU A 54 -9.40 -2.36 25.28
C LEU A 54 -10.81 -2.31 25.90
N LYS A 55 -11.77 -2.92 25.24
CA LYS A 55 -13.15 -3.05 25.72
C LYS A 55 -13.34 -4.29 26.61
N ASN A 56 -12.35 -5.20 26.67
CA ASN A 56 -12.48 -6.40 27.47
C ASN A 56 -12.13 -6.10 28.94
N PRO A 57 -13.09 -6.16 29.88
CA PRO A 57 -12.85 -5.82 31.29
C PRO A 57 -11.89 -6.78 32.01
N GLN A 58 -11.58 -7.94 31.40
CA GLN A 58 -10.65 -8.92 31.95
C GLN A 58 -9.18 -8.63 31.57
N LEU A 59 -8.94 -7.64 30.69
CA LEU A 59 -7.62 -7.28 30.21
C LEU A 59 -7.25 -5.89 30.70
N LYS A 60 -6.17 -5.79 31.46
CA LYS A 60 -5.59 -4.50 31.87
C LYS A 60 -4.39 -4.22 30.98
N VAL A 61 -4.54 -3.27 30.06
CA VAL A 61 -3.49 -2.86 29.14
C VAL A 61 -2.75 -1.65 29.69
N SER A 62 -1.43 -1.75 29.83
CA SER A 62 -0.58 -0.65 30.30
C SER A 62 0.50 -0.35 29.25
N PHE A 63 0.62 0.90 28.86
CA PHE A 63 1.67 1.34 27.96
C PHE A 63 2.88 1.82 28.79
N LEU A 64 4.04 1.26 28.53
CA LEU A 64 5.26 1.59 29.25
C LEU A 64 5.88 2.95 28.85
N ASN A 65 5.34 3.59 27.80
CA ASN A 65 5.78 4.93 27.40
C ASN A 65 4.60 5.92 27.33
N PRO A 66 4.57 6.98 28.19
CA PRO A 66 3.51 7.98 28.21
C PRO A 66 3.25 8.71 26.88
N ARG A 67 4.26 8.85 26.01
CA ARG A 67 4.10 9.46 24.69
C ARG A 67 3.09 8.73 23.83
N TYR A 68 2.98 7.41 23.94
CA TYR A 68 2.03 6.62 23.17
C TYR A 68 0.60 6.71 23.69
N LEU A 69 0.42 6.90 25.00
CA LEU A 69 -0.88 7.19 25.61
C LEU A 69 -1.47 8.51 25.06
N ASN A 70 -0.65 9.52 24.89
CA ASN A 70 -1.07 10.80 24.32
C ASN A 70 -1.38 10.70 22.82
N MET A 71 -0.63 9.90 22.06
CA MET A 71 -0.95 9.63 20.65
C MET A 71 -2.28 8.87 20.47
N ILE A 72 -2.61 7.97 21.38
CA ILE A 72 -3.88 7.23 21.34
C ILE A 72 -5.03 8.13 21.75
N LYS A 73 -4.86 8.95 22.78
CA LYS A 73 -5.86 9.93 23.23
C LYS A 73 -6.08 11.05 22.22
N SER A 74 -5.03 11.49 21.52
CA SER A 74 -5.15 12.51 20.47
C SER A 74 -5.79 11.96 19.19
N SER A 75 -5.70 10.65 18.91
CA SER A 75 -6.39 10.04 17.76
C SER A 75 -7.90 9.90 17.97
N SER A 76 -8.38 9.98 19.22
CA SER A 76 -9.82 9.97 19.53
C SER A 76 -10.49 11.35 19.41
N LYS A 77 -9.70 12.42 19.36
CA LYS A 77 -10.18 13.79 19.05
C LYS A 77 -9.71 14.16 17.64
N ARG A 78 -10.37 13.62 16.62
CA ARG A 78 -10.30 14.22 15.29
C ARG A 78 -11.00 15.58 15.38
N PRO A 79 -10.36 16.67 14.92
CA PRO A 79 -11.10 17.91 14.75
C PRO A 79 -12.26 17.62 13.79
N ALA A 80 -13.47 17.98 14.22
CA ALA A 80 -14.73 17.75 13.52
C ALA A 80 -14.89 18.55 12.21
N ASN A 81 -13.79 19.05 11.62
CA ASN A 81 -13.79 19.97 10.47
C ASN A 81 -13.29 19.36 9.16
N TYR A 82 -13.58 18.08 8.90
CA TYR A 82 -13.33 17.51 7.57
C TYR A 82 -14.52 16.70 7.08
N SER A 83 -15.70 17.30 7.11
CA SER A 83 -16.87 16.79 6.43
C SER A 83 -17.42 17.84 5.47
N LYS A 84 -16.66 18.17 4.42
CA LYS A 84 -17.32 18.51 3.18
C LYS A 84 -17.83 17.16 2.66
N SER A 85 -19.11 16.88 2.90
CA SER A 85 -19.77 15.67 2.43
C SER A 85 -19.47 15.52 0.94
N ILE A 86 -18.88 14.39 0.56
CA ILE A 86 -18.75 14.03 -0.84
C ILE A 86 -20.20 13.95 -1.34
N THR A 87 -20.58 14.87 -2.22
CA THR A 87 -21.88 14.80 -2.88
C THR A 87 -21.95 13.53 -3.71
N SER A 88 -23.15 12.96 -3.88
CA SER A 88 -23.38 11.72 -4.64
C SER A 88 -22.75 11.71 -6.03
N ASP A 89 -22.56 12.90 -6.61
CA ASP A 89 -22.02 13.10 -7.97
C ASP A 89 -20.49 13.29 -8.00
N PHE A 90 -19.81 13.22 -6.86
CA PHE A 90 -18.35 13.36 -6.85
C PHE A 90 -17.69 12.18 -7.56
N ARG A 91 -16.92 12.49 -8.59
CA ARG A 91 -16.08 11.54 -9.33
C ARG A 91 -14.69 12.12 -9.47
N LEU A 92 -13.70 11.36 -9.01
CA LEU A 92 -12.29 11.74 -9.07
C LEU A 92 -11.61 11.02 -10.24
N ASN A 93 -11.01 11.79 -11.17
CA ASN A 93 -10.16 11.20 -12.20
C ASN A 93 -8.79 10.89 -11.60
N ILE A 94 -8.49 9.60 -11.44
CA ILE A 94 -7.29 9.16 -10.73
C ILE A 94 -5.97 9.50 -11.44
N ASN A 95 -6.01 9.71 -12.75
CA ASN A 95 -4.84 10.11 -13.52
C ASN A 95 -4.55 11.62 -13.45
N LEU A 96 -5.54 12.44 -13.19
CA LEU A 96 -5.37 13.89 -13.12
C LEU A 96 -5.29 14.42 -11.69
N ALA A 97 -5.87 13.71 -10.75
CA ALA A 97 -5.99 14.14 -9.36
C ALA A 97 -4.66 14.49 -8.70
N ASP A 98 -4.64 15.64 -8.04
CA ASP A 98 -3.55 16.11 -7.20
C ASP A 98 -3.70 15.68 -5.73
N THR A 99 -2.73 16.03 -4.89
CA THR A 99 -2.78 15.72 -3.44
C THR A 99 -3.99 16.33 -2.73
N SER A 100 -4.44 17.51 -3.14
CA SER A 100 -5.57 18.19 -2.52
C SER A 100 -6.88 17.49 -2.84
N GLU A 101 -7.04 17.04 -4.06
CA GLU A 101 -8.20 16.29 -4.52
C GLU A 101 -8.27 14.90 -3.88
N TRP A 102 -7.14 14.18 -3.77
CA TRP A 102 -7.06 12.91 -3.06
C TRP A 102 -7.44 13.04 -1.59
N LYS A 103 -7.05 14.13 -0.92
CA LYS A 103 -7.40 14.39 0.49
C LYS A 103 -8.89 14.64 0.73
N ARG A 104 -9.69 14.89 -0.29
CA ARG A 104 -11.15 14.98 -0.19
C ARG A 104 -11.78 13.62 0.13
N ILE A 105 -11.11 12.53 -0.23
CA ILE A 105 -11.58 11.16 0.04
C ILE A 105 -11.31 10.82 1.51
N LYS A 106 -12.36 10.40 2.20
CA LYS A 106 -12.26 9.97 3.61
C LYS A 106 -11.26 8.81 3.73
N GLY A 107 -10.27 8.99 4.59
CA GLY A 107 -9.22 8.00 4.80
C GLY A 107 -7.93 8.25 3.99
N ILE A 108 -7.97 9.11 2.99
CA ILE A 108 -6.76 9.54 2.26
C ILE A 108 -6.23 10.83 2.91
N GLY A 109 -5.08 10.71 3.57
CA GLY A 109 -4.32 11.86 4.09
C GLY A 109 -3.14 12.18 3.17
N GLU A 110 -2.35 13.20 3.53
CA GLU A 110 -1.20 13.68 2.77
C GLU A 110 -0.28 12.56 2.30
N LYS A 111 0.13 11.70 3.23
CA LYS A 111 1.04 10.59 2.93
C LYS A 111 0.49 9.64 1.88
N ARG A 112 -0.78 9.22 2.02
CA ARG A 112 -1.40 8.30 1.05
C ARG A 112 -1.58 8.95 -0.31
N ALA A 113 -1.94 10.25 -0.34
CA ALA A 113 -2.04 11.00 -1.59
C ALA A 113 -0.70 11.06 -2.31
N ILE A 114 0.40 11.31 -1.60
CA ILE A 114 1.75 11.30 -2.16
C ILE A 114 2.13 9.90 -2.65
N ASP A 115 1.86 8.84 -1.86
CA ASP A 115 2.14 7.45 -2.24
C ASP A 115 1.39 7.07 -3.54
N ILE A 116 0.12 7.48 -3.69
CA ILE A 116 -0.67 7.25 -4.91
C ILE A 116 -0.05 7.98 -6.10
N ILE A 117 0.33 9.25 -5.95
CA ILE A 117 0.91 10.05 -7.02
C ILE A 117 2.28 9.48 -7.45
N ASN A 118 3.09 9.05 -6.48
CA ASN A 118 4.38 8.43 -6.78
C ASN A 118 4.21 7.11 -7.51
N TYR A 119 3.25 6.28 -7.09
CA TYR A 119 2.93 5.03 -7.77
C TYR A 119 2.43 5.28 -9.20
N LYS A 120 1.51 6.25 -9.37
CA LYS A 120 1.04 6.68 -10.70
C LYS A 120 2.21 7.08 -11.62
N LYS A 121 3.15 7.88 -11.09
CA LYS A 121 4.34 8.31 -11.87
C LYS A 121 5.22 7.13 -12.27
N ALA A 122 5.48 6.20 -11.34
CA ALA A 122 6.28 5.02 -11.61
C ALA A 122 5.60 4.08 -12.63
N LEU A 123 4.28 4.00 -12.59
CA LEU A 123 3.47 3.18 -13.49
C LEU A 123 3.32 3.82 -14.89
N GLY A 124 3.49 5.15 -15.00
CA GLY A 124 3.20 5.89 -16.22
C GLY A 124 1.72 6.29 -16.37
N GLY A 125 0.88 5.99 -15.38
CA GLY A 125 -0.55 6.25 -15.36
C GLY A 125 -1.37 5.00 -15.07
N PHE A 126 -2.55 5.15 -14.50
CA PHE A 126 -3.47 4.04 -14.23
C PHE A 126 -4.31 3.73 -15.47
N ILE A 127 -4.45 2.45 -15.81
CA ILE A 127 -5.37 1.96 -16.85
C ILE A 127 -6.61 1.28 -16.25
N LYS A 128 -6.54 0.88 -14.97
CA LYS A 128 -7.65 0.31 -14.21
C LYS A 128 -7.69 0.93 -12.80
N VAL A 129 -8.90 1.21 -12.32
CA VAL A 129 -9.09 1.73 -10.94
C VAL A 129 -8.56 0.76 -9.89
N SER A 130 -8.65 -0.55 -10.15
CA SER A 130 -8.16 -1.61 -9.25
C SER A 130 -6.65 -1.55 -8.96
N GLN A 131 -5.85 -0.91 -9.83
CA GLN A 131 -4.41 -0.75 -9.60
C GLN A 131 -4.07 0.10 -8.36
N LEU A 132 -5.03 0.86 -7.84
CA LEU A 132 -4.86 1.57 -6.58
C LEU A 132 -4.69 0.63 -5.36
N ASN A 133 -5.15 -0.62 -5.44
CA ASN A 133 -4.89 -1.63 -4.41
C ASN A 133 -3.41 -2.04 -4.33
N GLU A 134 -2.66 -1.81 -5.39
CA GLU A 134 -1.23 -2.13 -5.45
C GLU A 134 -0.39 -1.08 -4.71
N VAL A 135 -0.97 0.09 -4.39
CA VAL A 135 -0.30 1.13 -3.61
C VAL A 135 -0.17 0.69 -2.16
N TYR A 136 1.05 0.49 -1.68
CA TYR A 136 1.37 -0.08 -0.36
C TYR A 136 0.59 0.53 0.82
N SER A 137 0.24 1.81 0.76
CA SER A 137 -0.48 2.50 1.84
C SER A 137 -2.00 2.39 1.76
N ILE A 138 -2.53 1.76 0.71
CA ILE A 138 -3.96 1.52 0.50
C ILE A 138 -4.24 0.06 0.86
N SER A 139 -5.15 -0.16 1.80
CA SER A 139 -5.66 -1.50 2.12
C SER A 139 -6.92 -1.79 1.34
N ASP A 140 -7.24 -3.07 1.11
CA ASP A 140 -8.47 -3.50 0.42
C ASP A 140 -9.72 -2.89 1.04
N SER A 141 -9.80 -2.87 2.38
CA SER A 141 -10.93 -2.27 3.09
C SER A 141 -11.06 -0.77 2.83
N LEU A 142 -9.92 -0.06 2.76
CA LEU A 142 -9.91 1.37 2.45
C LEU A 142 -10.31 1.60 0.99
N PHE A 143 -9.75 0.86 0.05
CA PHE A 143 -10.08 0.94 -1.38
C PHE A 143 -11.58 0.71 -1.61
N ASN A 144 -12.15 -0.35 -1.04
CA ASN A 144 -13.57 -0.68 -1.17
C ASN A 144 -14.49 0.44 -0.65
N SER A 145 -14.03 1.25 0.31
CA SER A 145 -14.83 2.35 0.86
C SER A 145 -14.94 3.57 -0.07
N PHE A 146 -14.03 3.70 -1.06
CA PHE A 146 -14.01 4.88 -1.92
C PHE A 146 -13.95 4.59 -3.43
N GLN A 147 -13.77 3.33 -3.86
CA GLN A 147 -13.64 2.99 -5.29
C GLN A 147 -14.80 3.52 -6.15
N GLN A 148 -16.00 3.60 -5.58
CA GLN A 148 -17.18 4.12 -6.26
C GLN A 148 -17.08 5.59 -6.68
N TYR A 149 -16.18 6.35 -6.07
CA TYR A 149 -15.93 7.77 -6.37
C TYR A 149 -14.84 7.97 -7.43
N LEU A 150 -14.23 6.89 -7.90
CA LEU A 150 -13.09 6.95 -8.80
C LEU A 150 -13.50 6.67 -10.23
N GLN A 151 -12.82 7.33 -11.15
CA GLN A 151 -12.96 7.11 -12.59
C GLN A 151 -11.63 7.30 -13.32
N ILE A 152 -11.52 6.72 -14.49
CA ILE A 152 -10.50 7.01 -15.48
C ILE A 152 -11.23 7.57 -16.70
N LYS A 153 -11.01 8.83 -17.03
CA LYS A 153 -11.58 9.46 -18.24
C LYS A 153 -10.68 9.26 -19.46
N ASP A 154 -9.38 9.22 -19.20
CA ASP A 154 -8.37 9.00 -20.21
C ASP A 154 -7.38 7.97 -19.66
N SER A 155 -7.20 6.88 -20.40
CA SER A 155 -6.27 5.80 -20.09
C SER A 155 -4.93 5.95 -20.81
N SER A 156 -4.63 7.14 -21.35
CA SER A 156 -3.32 7.39 -21.93
C SER A 156 -2.23 7.24 -20.86
N THR A 157 -1.26 6.39 -21.16
CA THR A 157 -0.10 6.13 -20.29
C THR A 157 1.15 6.71 -20.93
N VAL A 158 2.08 7.18 -20.10
CA VAL A 158 3.44 7.46 -20.52
C VAL A 158 4.14 6.13 -20.78
N LYS A 159 4.48 5.86 -22.04
CA LYS A 159 5.06 4.58 -22.44
C LYS A 159 6.56 4.63 -22.47
N ILE A 160 7.20 3.55 -22.03
CA ILE A 160 8.64 3.35 -22.10
C ILE A 160 8.99 2.72 -23.46
N ASN A 161 9.91 3.31 -24.21
CA ASN A 161 10.36 2.73 -25.47
C ASN A 161 11.43 1.68 -25.20
N ILE A 162 11.08 0.41 -25.37
CA ILE A 162 11.97 -0.72 -25.08
C ILE A 162 13.18 -0.81 -26.04
N ASN A 163 13.11 -0.15 -27.20
CA ASN A 163 14.23 -0.11 -28.15
C ASN A 163 15.30 0.92 -27.76
N THR A 164 14.96 1.93 -26.97
CA THR A 164 15.88 3.02 -26.65
C THR A 164 16.13 3.20 -25.15
N CYS A 165 15.22 2.71 -24.29
CA CYS A 165 15.34 2.91 -22.85
C CYS A 165 16.56 2.23 -22.23
N ALA A 166 17.01 2.78 -21.11
CA ALA A 166 18.00 2.16 -20.26
C ALA A 166 17.34 1.11 -19.34
N LYS A 167 18.15 0.17 -18.86
CA LYS A 167 17.71 -0.89 -17.94
C LYS A 167 17.13 -0.33 -16.65
N GLU A 168 17.74 0.73 -16.13
CA GLU A 168 17.32 1.42 -14.91
C GLU A 168 15.97 2.09 -15.06
N GLU A 169 15.63 2.56 -16.27
CA GLU A 169 14.33 3.14 -16.58
C GLU A 169 13.23 2.06 -16.54
N LEU A 170 13.47 0.93 -17.18
CA LEU A 170 12.55 -0.23 -17.11
C LEU A 170 12.35 -0.71 -15.69
N ASN A 171 13.41 -0.81 -14.90
CA ASN A 171 13.34 -1.29 -13.52
C ASN A 171 12.60 -0.34 -12.56
N LYS A 172 12.40 0.92 -12.92
CA LYS A 172 11.56 1.86 -12.14
C LYS A 172 10.08 1.55 -12.27
N HIS A 173 9.68 0.84 -13.32
CA HIS A 173 8.28 0.49 -13.54
C HIS A 173 7.84 -0.64 -12.58
N PRO A 174 6.70 -0.50 -11.85
CA PRO A 174 6.29 -1.45 -10.81
C PRO A 174 6.19 -2.91 -11.25
N TYR A 175 5.83 -3.15 -12.50
CA TYR A 175 5.69 -4.50 -13.05
C TYR A 175 6.97 -5.07 -13.66
N VAL A 176 7.99 -4.23 -13.88
CA VAL A 176 9.25 -4.66 -14.51
C VAL A 176 10.34 -4.79 -13.45
N LYS A 177 10.50 -5.99 -12.91
CA LYS A 177 11.59 -6.29 -11.97
C LYS A 177 12.94 -6.33 -12.70
N TRP A 178 14.03 -6.21 -11.93
CA TRP A 178 15.40 -6.17 -12.46
C TRP A 178 15.74 -7.32 -13.42
N ASN A 179 15.32 -8.55 -13.10
CA ASN A 179 15.53 -9.71 -13.96
C ASN A 179 14.82 -9.58 -15.32
N ILE A 180 13.62 -8.99 -15.32
CA ILE A 180 12.84 -8.77 -16.54
C ILE A 180 13.45 -7.64 -17.35
N ALA A 181 13.84 -6.54 -16.70
CA ALA A 181 14.58 -5.46 -17.37
C ALA A 181 15.85 -5.98 -18.04
N ASN A 182 16.66 -6.77 -17.32
CA ASN A 182 17.84 -7.42 -17.89
C ASN A 182 17.51 -8.30 -19.10
N ALA A 183 16.47 -9.13 -19.02
CA ALA A 183 16.11 -10.01 -20.12
C ALA A 183 15.68 -9.25 -21.36
N ILE A 184 14.93 -8.14 -21.21
CA ILE A 184 14.54 -7.26 -22.32
C ILE A 184 15.77 -6.62 -22.96
N ILE A 185 16.68 -6.06 -22.18
CA ILE A 185 17.88 -5.41 -22.70
C ILE A 185 18.80 -6.44 -23.37
N ASN A 186 19.07 -7.59 -22.73
CA ASN A 186 19.89 -8.64 -23.31
C ASN A 186 19.31 -9.17 -24.62
N PHE A 187 17.98 -9.34 -24.69
CA PHE A 187 17.32 -9.74 -25.93
C PHE A 187 17.60 -8.72 -27.05
N ARG A 188 17.44 -7.43 -26.76
CA ARG A 188 17.73 -6.36 -27.72
C ARG A 188 19.19 -6.36 -28.18
N GLU A 189 20.13 -6.59 -27.26
CA GLU A 189 21.57 -6.62 -27.57
C GLU A 189 21.96 -7.81 -28.47
N HIS A 190 21.32 -8.98 -28.30
CA HIS A 190 21.66 -10.19 -29.04
C HIS A 190 20.85 -10.36 -30.32
N HIS A 191 19.62 -9.88 -30.35
CA HIS A 191 18.67 -10.12 -31.48
C HIS A 191 18.33 -8.83 -32.25
N GLY A 192 18.87 -7.68 -31.82
CA GLY A 192 18.53 -6.38 -32.38
C GLY A 192 17.25 -5.78 -31.81
N THR A 193 16.77 -4.71 -32.43
CA THR A 193 15.57 -3.98 -32.00
C THR A 193 14.32 -4.82 -32.15
N PHE A 194 13.37 -4.65 -31.20
CA PHE A 194 12.04 -5.23 -31.30
C PHE A 194 11.27 -4.61 -32.48
N ASN A 195 10.72 -5.43 -33.36
CA ASN A 195 9.92 -5.00 -34.49
C ASN A 195 8.43 -4.96 -34.16
N ALA A 196 7.99 -5.80 -33.23
CA ALA A 196 6.63 -5.87 -32.72
C ALA A 196 6.65 -6.07 -31.19
N LEU A 197 5.58 -5.67 -30.50
CA LEU A 197 5.47 -5.91 -29.04
C LEU A 197 5.39 -7.41 -28.73
N GLU A 198 4.88 -8.20 -29.66
CA GLU A 198 4.80 -9.65 -29.61
C GLU A 198 6.18 -10.33 -29.51
N ASP A 199 7.23 -9.67 -29.98
CA ASP A 199 8.60 -10.19 -29.85
C ASP A 199 9.03 -10.38 -28.39
N LEU A 200 8.41 -9.65 -27.45
CA LEU A 200 8.63 -9.85 -26.02
C LEU A 200 8.25 -11.26 -25.54
N LYS A 201 7.31 -11.93 -26.21
CA LYS A 201 6.92 -13.33 -25.89
C LYS A 201 8.03 -14.34 -26.19
N LYS A 202 9.03 -13.96 -27.00
CA LYS A 202 10.22 -14.77 -27.24
C LYS A 202 11.17 -14.82 -26.05
N ILE A 203 10.99 -13.89 -25.09
CA ILE A 203 11.77 -13.85 -23.86
C ILE A 203 11.17 -14.82 -22.84
N HIS A 204 11.83 -15.91 -22.60
CA HIS A 204 11.31 -17.05 -21.80
C HIS A 204 10.81 -16.66 -20.39
N ILE A 205 11.39 -15.65 -19.74
CA ILE A 205 10.99 -15.20 -18.40
C ILE A 205 9.70 -14.36 -18.41
N LEU A 206 9.26 -13.88 -19.58
CA LEU A 206 8.04 -13.13 -19.79
C LEU A 206 6.91 -14.10 -20.14
N ASN A 207 6.13 -14.50 -19.14
CA ASN A 207 4.90 -15.25 -19.38
C ASN A 207 3.79 -14.35 -19.93
N ASP A 208 2.73 -14.97 -20.47
CA ASP A 208 1.61 -14.22 -21.05
C ASP A 208 0.95 -13.26 -20.07
N ASP A 209 0.79 -13.63 -18.79
CA ASP A 209 0.17 -12.76 -17.79
C ASP A 209 0.97 -11.47 -17.63
N LEU A 210 2.28 -11.58 -17.48
CA LEU A 210 3.17 -10.43 -17.35
C LEU A 210 3.21 -9.60 -18.64
N TYR A 211 3.20 -10.26 -19.82
CA TYR A 211 3.13 -9.59 -21.11
C TYR A 211 1.88 -8.68 -21.18
N PHE A 212 0.69 -9.20 -20.88
CA PHE A 212 -0.55 -8.41 -20.95
C PHE A 212 -0.59 -7.29 -19.91
N ILE A 213 0.12 -7.42 -18.78
CA ILE A 213 0.19 -6.37 -17.75
C ILE A 213 1.11 -5.24 -18.17
N ILE A 214 2.23 -5.52 -18.86
CA ILE A 214 3.24 -4.49 -19.20
C ILE A 214 3.01 -3.84 -20.57
N VAL A 215 2.40 -4.52 -21.53
CA VAL A 215 2.17 -3.99 -22.89
C VAL A 215 1.54 -2.59 -22.94
N PRO A 216 0.55 -2.24 -22.08
CA PRO A 216 -0.02 -0.90 -22.08
C PRO A 216 0.99 0.22 -21.75
N TYR A 217 2.12 -0.11 -21.13
CA TYR A 217 3.12 0.83 -20.62
C TYR A 217 4.41 0.89 -21.44
N ILE A 218 4.46 0.13 -22.52
CA ILE A 218 5.66 0.06 -23.38
C ILE A 218 5.32 0.38 -24.82
N THR A 219 6.34 0.78 -25.56
CA THR A 219 6.27 1.03 -27.00
C THR A 219 7.59 0.63 -27.67
N ILE A 220 7.52 0.39 -28.96
CA ILE A 220 8.68 0.12 -29.84
C ILE A 220 8.92 1.24 -30.83
N ASN A 221 8.05 2.26 -30.88
CA ASN A 221 8.15 3.32 -31.87
C ASN A 221 9.47 4.08 -31.72
N LYS A 222 10.16 4.30 -32.84
CA LYS A 222 11.23 5.29 -32.91
C LYS A 222 10.60 6.65 -32.58
N SER A 223 11.14 7.36 -31.59
CA SER A 223 10.85 8.80 -31.44
C SER A 223 11.16 9.45 -32.79
N LEU A 224 10.16 10.04 -33.41
CA LEU A 224 10.36 10.92 -34.56
C LEU A 224 11.22 12.11 -34.14
#